data_1f5545822e303fb748295f358c44235a
#
_entry.id   1f5545822e303fb748295f358c44235a
#
_cell.length_a   1.000
_cell.length_b   1.000
_cell.length_c   1.000
_cell.angle_alpha   90.00
_cell.angle_beta   90.00
_cell.angle_gamma   90.00
#
_symmetry.space_group_name_H-M   'P 1'
#
loop_
_entity.id
_entity.type
_entity.pdbx_description
1 polymer ?
#
loop_
_entity_poly.entity_id
_entity_poly.type
_entity_poly.pdbx_seq_one_letter_code
_entity_poly.pdbx_strand_id
1 'polypeptide(L)'
;MNKVLLTGRLTRDPETRQLASGKSVTTFAVATNEYRGQGEERAEYHNVVTWDRLAEVCGQYLAKGSQVAIDGRIQTRQWEDDHGARHWKTEVVAANVEMLSGKRKRDYEAEAGGAAVAVAEPAGEADPAEAAVIDPADPIPDDAAA
;
A
#
# COMPACT_ATOMS: atom_id res chain seq x y z
N MET A 1 6.01 8.12 20.41
CA MET A 1 5.14 8.64 19.32
C MET A 1 5.43 7.82 18.07
N ASN A 2 4.41 7.31 17.38
CA ASN A 2 4.56 6.57 16.12
C ASN A 2 3.67 7.24 15.05
N LYS A 3 4.28 8.05 14.22
CA LYS A 3 3.59 8.88 13.24
C LYS A 3 4.38 8.91 11.93
N VAL A 4 3.69 8.71 10.82
CA VAL A 4 4.24 8.77 9.48
C VAL A 4 3.39 9.70 8.64
N LEU A 5 4.03 10.64 7.96
CA LEU A 5 3.41 11.52 6.99
C LEU A 5 4.13 11.34 5.65
N LEU A 6 3.41 10.96 4.63
CA LEU A 6 3.95 10.72 3.29
C LEU A 6 3.14 11.47 2.25
N THR A 7 3.82 12.06 1.29
CA THR A 7 3.20 12.57 0.07
C THR A 7 3.89 11.94 -1.12
N GLY A 8 3.14 11.29 -1.99
CA GLY A 8 3.71 10.58 -3.12
C GLY A 8 2.66 10.14 -4.13
N ARG A 9 3.07 9.23 -5.02
CA ARG A 9 2.20 8.67 -6.07
C ARG A 9 2.12 7.16 -5.95
N LEU A 10 0.93 6.62 -6.21
CA LEU A 10 0.74 5.18 -6.29
C LEU A 10 1.55 4.61 -7.46
N THR A 11 2.28 3.54 -7.19
CA THR A 11 3.09 2.84 -8.19
C THR A 11 2.32 1.75 -8.92
N ARG A 12 1.22 1.30 -8.33
CA ARG A 12 0.32 0.28 -8.88
C ARG A 12 -1.12 0.57 -8.43
N ASP A 13 -2.07 -0.10 -9.05
CA ASP A 13 -3.46 -0.05 -8.63
C ASP A 13 -3.63 -0.63 -7.23
N PRO A 14 -4.51 -0.04 -6.41
CA PRO A 14 -4.80 -0.60 -5.08
C PRO A 14 -5.47 -1.98 -5.19
N GLU A 15 -5.08 -2.87 -4.32
CA GLU A 15 -5.70 -4.18 -4.17
C GLU A 15 -6.61 -4.19 -2.95
N THR A 16 -7.88 -4.42 -3.17
CA THR A 16 -8.89 -4.51 -2.10
C THR A 16 -9.30 -5.94 -1.87
N ARG A 17 -9.32 -6.35 -0.62
CA ARG A 17 -9.77 -7.66 -0.17
C ARG A 17 -10.78 -7.53 0.95
N GLN A 18 -11.70 -8.47 1.00
CA GLN A 18 -12.55 -8.67 2.17
C GLN A 18 -12.02 -9.84 2.99
N LEU A 19 -11.89 -9.61 4.28
CA LEU A 19 -11.53 -10.66 5.23
C LEU A 19 -12.75 -11.48 5.62
N ALA A 20 -12.52 -12.67 6.19
CA ALA A 20 -13.57 -13.53 6.70
C ALA A 20 -14.43 -12.86 7.77
N SER A 21 -13.88 -11.88 8.49
CA SER A 21 -14.59 -11.03 9.45
C SER A 21 -15.54 -10.00 8.82
N GLY A 22 -15.53 -9.87 7.48
CA GLY A 22 -16.32 -8.85 6.74
C GLY A 22 -15.63 -7.49 6.63
N LYS A 23 -14.45 -7.32 7.21
CA LYS A 23 -13.67 -6.09 7.09
C LYS A 23 -12.99 -5.98 5.75
N SER A 24 -12.94 -4.78 5.21
CA SER A 24 -12.22 -4.46 3.99
C SER A 24 -10.79 -4.02 4.29
N VAL A 25 -9.85 -4.49 3.48
CA VAL A 25 -8.45 -4.09 3.50
C VAL A 25 -8.03 -3.70 2.10
N THR A 26 -7.40 -2.55 1.96
CA THR A 26 -6.80 -2.13 0.68
C THR A 26 -5.33 -1.88 0.87
N THR A 27 -4.52 -2.50 0.03
CA THR A 27 -3.07 -2.35 0.02
C THR A 27 -2.60 -1.68 -1.27
N PHE A 28 -1.65 -0.80 -1.16
CA PHE A 28 -1.01 -0.15 -2.30
C PHE A 28 0.40 0.30 -1.94
N ALA A 29 1.19 0.60 -2.96
CA ALA A 29 2.53 1.12 -2.78
C ALA A 29 2.60 2.57 -3.26
N VAL A 30 3.29 3.41 -2.48
CA VAL A 30 3.49 4.82 -2.79
C VAL A 30 4.97 5.09 -2.96
N ALA A 31 5.32 5.76 -4.07
CA ALA A 31 6.66 6.27 -4.30
C ALA A 31 6.75 7.71 -3.78
N THR A 32 7.74 7.95 -2.94
CA THR A 32 8.15 9.29 -2.52
C THR A 32 9.49 9.62 -3.17
N ASN A 33 9.63 10.82 -3.72
CA ASN A 33 10.87 11.27 -4.30
C ASN A 33 11.65 12.11 -3.31
N GLU A 34 12.87 11.70 -3.05
CA GLU A 34 13.83 12.46 -2.26
C GLU A 34 14.84 13.12 -3.19
N TYR A 35 14.97 14.44 -3.07
CA TYR A 35 15.98 15.19 -3.78
C TYR A 35 17.26 15.28 -2.94
N ARG A 36 18.34 14.69 -3.41
CA ARG A 36 19.63 14.64 -2.69
C ARG A 36 20.64 15.72 -3.12
N GLY A 37 20.21 16.68 -3.89
CA GLY A 37 21.13 17.66 -4.49
C GLY A 37 21.85 17.10 -5.73
N GLN A 38 22.57 17.96 -6.45
CA GLN A 38 23.31 17.60 -7.68
C GLN A 38 22.48 16.92 -8.80
N GLY A 39 21.15 17.06 -8.75
CA GLY A 39 20.26 16.49 -9.76
C GLY A 39 19.93 15.00 -9.59
N GLU A 40 20.33 14.39 -8.50
CA GLU A 40 19.95 13.02 -8.18
C GLU A 40 18.61 12.97 -7.44
N GLU A 41 17.63 12.36 -8.08
CA GLU A 41 16.36 11.98 -7.44
C GLU A 41 16.41 10.49 -7.08
N ARG A 42 16.05 10.19 -5.86
CA ARG A 42 15.86 8.81 -5.40
C ARG A 42 14.40 8.58 -5.03
N ALA A 43 13.81 7.56 -5.62
CA ALA A 43 12.49 7.12 -5.23
C ALA A 43 12.60 6.09 -4.09
N GLU A 44 11.82 6.32 -3.05
CA GLU A 44 11.60 5.35 -1.97
C GLU A 44 10.17 4.82 -2.08
N TYR A 45 10.01 3.52 -1.88
CA TYR A 45 8.72 2.84 -2.05
C TYR A 45 8.19 2.41 -0.68
N HIS A 46 6.95 2.79 -0.38
CA HIS A 46 6.32 2.50 0.89
C HIS A 46 5.07 1.66 0.68
N ASN A 47 4.98 0.54 1.37
CA ASN A 47 3.76 -0.26 1.41
C ASN A 47 2.78 0.36 2.39
N VAL A 48 1.57 0.60 1.93
CA VAL A 48 0.50 1.23 2.70
C VAL A 48 -0.68 0.29 2.81
N VAL A 49 -1.23 0.20 4.00
CA VAL A 49 -2.41 -0.61 4.32
C VAL A 49 -3.49 0.30 4.86
N THR A 50 -4.68 0.16 4.33
CA THR A 50 -5.88 0.86 4.80
C THR A 50 -6.95 -0.15 5.20
N TRP A 51 -7.77 0.21 6.17
CA TRP A 51 -8.77 -0.65 6.77
C TRP A 51 -10.18 -0.07 6.68
N ASP A 52 -11.17 -0.94 6.70
CA ASP A 52 -12.58 -0.63 6.78
C ASP A 52 -13.05 0.38 5.70
N ARG A 53 -13.71 1.43 6.11
CA ARG A 53 -14.22 2.45 5.19
C ARG A 53 -13.14 3.15 4.38
N LEU A 54 -11.99 3.40 4.99
CA LEU A 54 -10.86 4.01 4.28
C LEU A 54 -10.34 3.09 3.17
N ALA A 55 -10.33 1.78 3.42
CA ALA A 55 -9.97 0.77 2.43
C ALA A 55 -10.93 0.80 1.22
N GLU A 56 -12.22 0.88 1.47
CA GLU A 56 -13.24 0.96 0.42
C GLU A 56 -13.07 2.22 -0.43
N VAL A 57 -12.88 3.36 0.21
CA VAL A 57 -12.66 4.64 -0.47
C VAL A 57 -11.39 4.60 -1.32
N CYS A 58 -10.29 4.12 -0.76
CA CYS A 58 -9.03 3.98 -1.49
C CYS A 58 -9.15 3.02 -2.68
N GLY A 59 -9.79 1.87 -2.49
CA GLY A 59 -10.02 0.91 -3.56
C GLY A 59 -10.91 1.44 -4.68
N GLN A 60 -11.87 2.29 -4.36
CA GLN A 60 -12.81 2.84 -5.32
C GLN A 60 -12.26 4.03 -6.12
N TYR A 61 -11.47 4.89 -5.49
CA TYR A 61 -11.08 6.19 -6.08
C TYR A 61 -9.62 6.28 -6.50
N LEU A 62 -8.73 5.46 -5.94
CA LEU A 62 -7.32 5.47 -6.27
C LEU A 62 -6.99 4.56 -7.45
N ALA A 63 -6.00 4.95 -8.22
CA ALA A 63 -5.41 4.17 -9.30
C ALA A 63 -3.90 4.40 -9.35
N LYS A 64 -3.19 3.57 -10.09
CA LYS A 64 -1.78 3.81 -10.41
C LYS A 64 -1.57 5.26 -10.86
N GLY A 65 -0.59 5.94 -10.29
CA GLY A 65 -0.27 7.33 -10.59
C GLY A 65 -1.03 8.38 -9.78
N SER A 66 -2.07 7.98 -9.03
CA SER A 66 -2.78 8.91 -8.14
C SER A 66 -1.82 9.51 -7.11
N GLN A 67 -1.91 10.80 -6.92
CA GLN A 67 -1.15 11.51 -5.90
C GLN A 67 -1.92 11.57 -4.60
N VAL A 68 -1.27 11.21 -3.52
CA VAL A 68 -1.90 11.12 -2.19
C VAL A 68 -1.01 11.72 -1.11
N ALA A 69 -1.65 12.22 -0.07
CA ALA A 69 -1.02 12.49 1.21
C ALA A 69 -1.57 11.50 2.24
N ILE A 70 -0.68 10.86 2.94
CA ILE A 70 -0.99 9.79 3.90
C ILE A 70 -0.56 10.22 5.28
N ASP A 71 -1.46 10.09 6.21
CA ASP A 71 -1.22 10.18 7.64
C ASP A 71 -1.44 8.81 8.26
N GLY A 72 -0.46 8.28 8.94
CA GLY A 72 -0.55 6.96 9.52
C GLY A 72 0.54 6.67 10.56
N ARG A 73 0.74 5.41 10.81
CA ARG A 73 1.78 4.89 11.68
C ARG A 73 2.56 3.78 11.00
N ILE A 74 3.80 3.61 11.38
CA ILE A 74 4.62 2.50 10.92
C ILE A 74 4.31 1.25 11.74
N GLN A 75 4.25 0.10 11.09
CA GLN A 75 4.08 -1.18 11.73
C GLN A 75 4.97 -2.20 11.05
N THR A 76 5.75 -2.93 11.83
CA THR A 76 6.54 -4.06 11.34
C THR A 76 5.89 -5.34 11.81
N ARG A 77 5.63 -6.24 10.88
CA ARG A 77 5.12 -7.58 11.14
C ARG A 77 6.23 -8.58 11.00
N GLN A 78 6.16 -9.60 11.82
CA GLN A 78 7.07 -10.74 11.78
C GLN A 78 6.25 -12.01 11.63
N TRP A 79 6.70 -12.90 10.76
CA TRP A 79 6.13 -14.25 10.64
C TRP A 79 7.23 -15.24 10.35
N GLU A 80 6.95 -16.50 10.63
CA GLU A 80 7.81 -17.61 10.34
C GLU A 80 7.22 -18.41 9.18
N ASP A 81 8.06 -18.76 8.21
CA ASP A 81 7.62 -19.60 7.10
C ASP A 81 7.65 -21.09 7.47
N ASP A 82 7.15 -21.93 6.57
CA ASP A 82 7.11 -23.40 6.75
C ASP A 82 8.50 -24.04 6.91
N HIS A 83 9.55 -23.30 6.62
CA HIS A 83 10.95 -23.73 6.77
C HIS A 83 11.62 -23.20 8.05
N GLY A 84 10.87 -22.52 8.91
CA GLY A 84 11.37 -21.93 10.15
C GLY A 84 12.16 -20.64 9.97
N ALA A 85 12.16 -20.04 8.77
CA ALA A 85 12.80 -18.75 8.53
C ALA A 85 11.87 -17.60 8.99
N ARG A 86 12.44 -16.65 9.72
CA ARG A 86 11.72 -15.45 10.17
C ARG A 86 11.76 -14.37 9.12
N HIS A 87 10.61 -13.82 8.84
CA HIS A 87 10.43 -12.72 7.90
C HIS A 87 9.86 -11.48 8.61
N TRP A 88 10.28 -10.32 8.16
CA TRP A 88 9.78 -9.03 8.64
C TRP A 88 9.26 -8.22 7.47
N LYS A 89 8.16 -7.56 7.68
CA LYS A 89 7.61 -6.61 6.73
C LYS A 89 7.20 -5.34 7.43
N THR A 90 7.75 -4.23 6.98
CA THR A 90 7.40 -2.91 7.47
C THR A 90 6.37 -2.28 6.54
N GLU A 91 5.27 -1.82 7.10
CA GLU A 91 4.16 -1.20 6.40
C GLU A 91 3.71 0.06 7.10
N VAL A 92 3.08 0.94 6.36
CA VAL A 92 2.41 2.12 6.91
C VAL A 92 0.92 1.81 7.00
N VAL A 93 0.40 1.79 8.21
CA VAL A 93 -1.05 1.69 8.45
C VAL A 93 -1.62 3.09 8.41
N ALA A 94 -2.36 3.40 7.36
CA ALA A 94 -2.93 4.72 7.16
C ALA A 94 -4.14 4.94 8.07
N ALA A 95 -4.15 6.07 8.76
CA ALA A 95 -5.28 6.58 9.51
C ALA A 95 -6.13 7.52 8.64
N ASN A 96 -5.46 8.25 7.73
CA ASN A 96 -6.11 9.13 6.77
C ASN A 96 -5.36 9.12 5.44
N VAL A 97 -6.08 9.26 4.35
CA VAL A 97 -5.54 9.39 2.99
C VAL A 97 -6.26 10.53 2.30
N GLU A 98 -5.53 11.56 1.94
CA GLU A 98 -6.02 12.67 1.13
C GLU A 98 -5.61 12.48 -0.33
N MET A 99 -6.58 12.59 -1.22
CA MET A 99 -6.36 12.49 -2.65
C MET A 99 -6.00 13.87 -3.21
N LEU A 100 -4.75 14.04 -3.62
CA LEU A 100 -4.22 15.31 -4.11
C LEU A 100 -4.38 15.46 -5.63
N SER A 101 -4.58 14.36 -6.35
CA SER A 101 -4.90 14.39 -7.77
C SER A 101 -6.40 14.42 -7.98
N GLY A 102 -6.89 15.37 -8.77
CA GLY A 102 -8.32 15.51 -9.06
C GLY A 102 -8.91 14.48 -10.02
N LYS A 103 -8.12 13.50 -10.48
CA LYS A 103 -8.60 12.45 -11.38
C LYS A 103 -9.13 11.26 -10.60
N ARG A 104 -10.31 10.80 -10.99
CA ARG A 104 -10.91 9.58 -10.47
C ARG A 104 -10.32 8.36 -11.20
N LYS A 105 -10.42 7.18 -10.59
CA LYS A 105 -10.02 5.92 -11.21
C LYS A 105 -10.58 5.74 -12.63
N ARG A 106 -11.84 6.12 -12.83
CA ARG A 106 -12.51 6.07 -14.14
C ARG A 106 -11.81 6.91 -15.21
N ASP A 107 -11.23 8.04 -14.82
CA ASP A 107 -10.54 8.93 -15.75
C ASP A 107 -9.20 8.31 -16.20
N TYR A 108 -8.52 7.63 -15.30
CA TYR A 108 -7.32 6.86 -15.62
C TYR A 108 -7.63 5.66 -16.51
N GLU A 109 -8.72 4.96 -16.25
CA GLU A 109 -9.15 3.82 -17.06
C GLU A 109 -9.54 4.27 -18.47
N ALA A 110 -10.19 5.42 -18.60
CA ALA A 110 -10.56 6.00 -19.88
C ALA A 110 -9.33 6.46 -20.68
N GLU A 111 -8.32 7.02 -20.03
CA GLU A 111 -7.05 7.39 -20.67
C GLU A 111 -6.22 6.16 -21.04
N ALA A 112 -6.23 5.12 -20.20
CA ALA A 112 -5.55 3.86 -20.45
C ALA A 112 -6.23 3.01 -21.53
N GLY A 113 -7.53 3.17 -21.73
CA GLY A 113 -8.29 2.47 -22.75
C GLY A 113 -7.89 2.84 -24.19
N GLY A 114 -7.20 3.96 -24.38
CA GLY A 114 -6.62 4.35 -25.65
C GLY A 114 -5.23 3.76 -25.91
N ALA A 115 -4.57 3.35 -24.89
CA ALA A 115 -3.28 2.65 -24.95
C ALA A 115 -3.49 1.27 -24.36
N ALA A 116 -4.05 0.38 -25.14
CA ALA A 116 -4.33 -1.01 -24.76
C ALA A 116 -3.07 -1.84 -24.50
N VAL A 117 -2.07 -1.22 -24.08
CA VAL A 117 -1.02 -1.83 -23.35
C VAL A 117 -1.45 -1.81 -21.90
N ALA A 118 -2.27 -2.72 -21.56
CA ALA A 118 -1.98 -3.40 -20.35
C ALA A 118 -0.50 -3.74 -20.47
N VAL A 119 0.35 -2.88 -20.02
CA VAL A 119 1.60 -3.33 -19.48
C VAL A 119 1.12 -4.29 -18.42
N ALA A 120 1.07 -5.54 -18.80
CA ALA A 120 1.11 -6.58 -17.82
C ALA A 120 2.42 -6.29 -17.10
N GLU A 121 2.32 -5.45 -16.15
CA GLU A 121 3.20 -5.48 -15.01
C GLU A 121 3.35 -6.96 -14.77
N PRO A 122 4.55 -7.50 -14.81
CA PRO A 122 4.72 -8.85 -14.37
C PRO A 122 4.20 -8.86 -12.95
N ALA A 123 2.95 -9.11 -12.85
CA ALA A 123 2.31 -9.43 -11.58
C ALA A 123 2.94 -10.68 -10.99
N GLY A 124 3.96 -11.17 -11.66
CA GLY A 124 4.80 -12.24 -11.19
C GLY A 124 5.52 -11.92 -9.90
N GLU A 125 5.63 -10.68 -9.64
CA GLU A 125 5.99 -10.19 -8.33
C GLU A 125 4.71 -9.92 -7.52
N ALA A 126 3.75 -10.80 -7.59
CA ALA A 126 2.78 -10.89 -6.53
C ALA A 126 3.61 -11.07 -5.27
N ASP A 127 4.01 -9.96 -4.79
CA ASP A 127 4.78 -9.82 -3.59
C ASP A 127 4.15 -10.76 -2.57
N PRO A 128 4.87 -11.71 -2.02
CA PRO A 128 4.37 -12.57 -0.94
C PRO A 128 3.84 -11.76 0.23
N ALA A 129 4.04 -10.49 0.20
CA ALA A 129 3.32 -9.50 0.98
C ALA A 129 1.84 -9.69 0.99
N GLU A 130 1.36 -10.25 -0.04
CA GLU A 130 -0.01 -10.60 -0.20
C GLU A 130 -0.49 -11.63 0.81
N ALA A 131 0.32 -12.62 1.06
CA ALA A 131 0.03 -13.63 2.07
C ALA A 131 0.06 -13.06 3.49
N ALA A 132 0.61 -11.91 3.65
CA ALA A 132 0.80 -11.28 4.92
C ALA A 132 -0.25 -10.23 5.27
N VAL A 133 -1.39 -10.24 4.60
CA VAL A 133 -2.55 -9.51 5.09
C VAL A 133 -3.00 -10.20 6.36
N ILE A 134 -2.50 -9.71 7.48
CA ILE A 134 -2.93 -10.19 8.77
C ILE A 134 -4.37 -9.76 8.96
N ASP A 135 -5.20 -10.71 9.24
CA ASP A 135 -6.48 -10.47 9.86
C ASP A 135 -6.21 -9.64 11.14
N PRO A 136 -6.84 -8.49 11.30
CA PRO A 136 -6.73 -7.71 12.54
C PRO A 136 -7.17 -8.50 13.79
N ALA A 137 -7.84 -9.62 13.59
CA ALA A 137 -8.19 -10.54 14.65
C ALA A 137 -7.06 -11.51 15.04
N ASP A 138 -6.02 -11.59 14.22
CA ASP A 138 -4.84 -12.36 14.62
C ASP A 138 -4.12 -11.62 15.74
N PRO A 139 -4.05 -12.22 16.92
CA PRO A 139 -3.31 -11.63 18.01
C PRO A 139 -1.86 -11.49 17.57
N ILE A 140 -1.35 -10.28 17.66
CA ILE A 140 0.08 -10.04 17.55
C ILE A 140 0.72 -10.96 18.58
N PRO A 141 1.55 -11.93 18.19
CA PRO A 141 2.24 -12.72 19.19
C PRO A 141 3.03 -11.75 20.07
N ASP A 142 2.78 -11.81 21.35
CA ASP A 142 3.41 -10.98 22.39
C ASP A 142 4.95 -11.12 22.44
N ASP A 143 5.50 -11.94 21.59
CA ASP A 143 6.93 -12.28 21.57
C ASP A 143 7.80 -11.28 20.78
N ALA A 144 7.21 -10.21 20.26
CA ALA A 144 7.98 -9.17 19.57
C ALA A 144 8.53 -8.08 20.51
N ALA A 145 8.42 -8.26 21.81
CA ALA A 145 8.86 -7.31 22.84
C ALA A 145 10.14 -7.77 23.55
N ALA A 146 11.06 -8.30 22.81
CA ALA A 146 12.41 -8.52 23.33
C ALA A 146 13.47 -8.04 22.35
#